data_fc49909f7923fc34b7944dae48a80c26
#
_entry.id   fc49909f7923fc34b7944dae48a80c26
#
_cell.length_a   1.000
_cell.length_b   1.000
_cell.length_c   1.000
_cell.angle_alpha   90.00
_cell.angle_beta   90.00
_cell.angle_gamma   90.00
#
_symmetry.space_group_name_H-M   'P 1'
#
loop_
_entity.id
_entity.type
_entity.pdbx_description
1 polymer ?
#
loop_
_entity_poly.entity_id
_entity_poly.type
_entity_poly.pdbx_seq_one_letter_code
_entity_poly.pdbx_strand_id
1 'polypeptide(L)'
;MSVRAPDVANRIVLDEKEMPTRWYNIQADLPFPGSPPLHPGTRQPIGPQDLAPLFPMELIKQEVSQERYIDIPQPVQEALRLWRPTPLMRATRLERELKTTAKIYYKYEGVSPPGSHKPNTAVAQAFYNKAEGTKRLSTETGAGQWGSALAFAARIFDLECMVYMVRISYEQKPYRKSMMQVWGATVVPSPSELTNAGRKIRAEHPNSTGSLGIAISEAVEDAATRDDTKYSLGSVLNHVLMHQTIIGEEAMVQMERAGAMPDLVVGCVGGGSNFSGLAFPFLRDRLQGKTRTRFLAVEPDACPSITRGKYTYDFGDTGEMTPLVKMHTLGHGFIPDGIHAGGLRYHGMAPLVSGLVDHGFIDAVAYPQRTVFDAAVQFARTEGTIPAPESAHAIRAVIDEAVKAREHGESPVILFNLSGHGLLDLAAYDAYFAGTLSDVALTETRIKELVGAL
;
A
#
# COMPACT_ATOMS: atom_id res chain seq x y z
N MET A 1 -7.38 -44.23 -11.34
CA MET A 1 -6.25 -43.27 -11.48
C MET A 1 -5.82 -42.90 -10.06
N SER A 2 -4.64 -43.34 -9.62
CA SER A 2 -4.05 -42.92 -8.34
C SER A 2 -3.66 -41.44 -8.45
N VAL A 3 -4.40 -40.56 -7.79
CA VAL A 3 -4.01 -39.15 -7.61
C VAL A 3 -2.84 -39.17 -6.62
N ARG A 4 -1.59 -39.12 -7.11
CA ARG A 4 -0.43 -38.84 -6.28
C ARG A 4 -0.70 -37.51 -5.56
N ALA A 5 -0.64 -37.51 -4.24
CA ALA A 5 -0.61 -36.28 -3.47
C ALA A 5 0.51 -35.39 -4.00
N PRO A 6 0.29 -34.07 -4.18
CA PRO A 6 1.36 -33.20 -4.64
C PRO A 6 2.50 -33.22 -3.62
N ASP A 7 3.73 -33.47 -4.09
CA ASP A 7 4.97 -33.46 -3.28
C ASP A 7 5.30 -32.07 -2.70
N VAL A 8 4.49 -31.05 -2.98
CA VAL A 8 4.68 -29.65 -2.52
C VAL A 8 3.41 -29.16 -1.87
N ALA A 9 3.53 -28.64 -0.66
CA ALA A 9 2.40 -28.02 0.05
C ALA A 9 1.91 -26.78 -0.72
N ASN A 10 0.61 -26.76 -1.06
CA ASN A 10 -0.01 -25.60 -1.70
C ASN A 10 -0.23 -24.41 -0.74
N ARG A 11 -0.17 -24.67 0.56
CA ARG A 11 -0.36 -23.68 1.61
C ARG A 11 0.69 -23.88 2.70
N ILE A 12 1.44 -22.82 2.99
CA ILE A 12 2.49 -22.83 4.02
C ILE A 12 2.10 -21.79 5.06
N VAL A 13 1.87 -22.27 6.29
CA VAL A 13 1.52 -21.45 7.45
C VAL A 13 2.62 -21.62 8.49
N LEU A 14 2.99 -20.54 9.14
CA LEU A 14 3.87 -20.55 10.31
C LEU A 14 3.03 -20.72 11.59
N ASP A 15 3.63 -21.27 12.64
CA ASP A 15 3.04 -21.23 13.97
C ASP A 15 3.03 -19.81 14.51
N GLU A 16 2.11 -19.50 15.42
CA GLU A 16 2.03 -18.16 16.05
C GLU A 16 3.35 -17.72 16.72
N LYS A 17 4.06 -18.67 17.34
CA LYS A 17 5.38 -18.43 17.95
C LYS A 17 6.51 -18.08 16.97
N GLU A 18 6.26 -18.27 15.68
CA GLU A 18 7.21 -17.97 14.59
C GLU A 18 6.89 -16.63 13.92
N MET A 19 5.88 -15.91 14.42
CA MET A 19 5.60 -14.55 13.98
C MET A 19 6.83 -13.67 14.28
N PRO A 20 7.32 -12.86 13.32
CA PRO A 20 8.43 -11.94 13.55
C PRO A 20 8.18 -11.02 14.74
N THR A 21 9.20 -10.84 15.58
CA THR A 21 9.17 -9.96 16.76
C THR A 21 9.84 -8.62 16.50
N ARG A 22 10.35 -8.39 15.28
CA ARG A 22 11.04 -7.17 14.85
C ARG A 22 10.62 -6.80 13.43
N TRP A 23 10.58 -5.50 13.16
CA TRP A 23 10.48 -4.97 11.81
C TRP A 23 11.86 -4.76 11.22
N TYR A 24 11.99 -4.99 9.93
CA TYR A 24 13.18 -4.68 9.17
C TYR A 24 13.12 -3.26 8.59
N ASN A 25 14.16 -2.48 8.83
CA ASN A 25 14.32 -1.12 8.32
C ASN A 25 15.37 -1.08 7.21
N ILE A 26 14.93 -0.93 5.96
CA ILE A 26 15.80 -0.91 4.79
C ILE A 26 16.75 0.30 4.77
N GLN A 27 16.45 1.39 5.50
CA GLN A 27 17.32 2.58 5.56
C GLN A 27 18.74 2.24 6.02
N ALA A 28 18.88 1.21 6.87
CA ALA A 28 20.19 0.72 7.34
C ALA A 28 21.05 0.07 6.26
N ASP A 29 20.46 -0.35 5.15
CA ASP A 29 21.13 -1.11 4.09
C ASP A 29 21.15 -0.38 2.74
N LEU A 30 20.59 0.84 2.66
CA LEU A 30 20.58 1.61 1.42
C LEU A 30 22.01 1.95 0.96
N PRO A 31 22.36 1.70 -0.32
CA PRO A 31 23.68 2.03 -0.88
C PRO A 31 23.79 3.51 -1.30
N PHE A 32 22.79 4.34 -1.00
CA PHE A 32 22.74 5.76 -1.31
C PHE A 32 22.14 6.54 -0.14
N PRO A 33 22.48 7.82 0.03
CA PRO A 33 21.91 8.64 1.09
C PRO A 33 20.44 8.93 0.84
N GLY A 34 19.63 8.91 1.90
CA GLY A 34 18.24 9.37 1.85
C GLY A 34 18.14 10.86 1.56
N SER A 35 17.09 11.28 0.88
CA SER A 35 16.78 12.69 0.68
C SER A 35 15.94 13.21 1.84
N PRO A 36 16.39 14.20 2.62
CA PRO A 36 15.64 14.71 3.76
C PRO A 36 14.32 15.36 3.31
N PRO A 37 13.22 15.21 4.04
CA PRO A 37 12.02 15.98 3.79
C PRO A 37 12.27 17.48 4.10
N LEU A 38 11.59 18.36 3.35
CA LEU A 38 11.77 19.80 3.45
C LEU A 38 10.53 20.49 4.01
N HIS A 39 10.73 21.51 4.83
CA HIS A 39 9.66 22.33 5.39
C HIS A 39 8.89 23.06 4.29
N PRO A 40 7.55 23.05 4.29
CA PRO A 40 6.73 23.60 3.20
C PRO A 40 7.02 25.09 2.93
N GLY A 41 7.20 25.90 3.96
CA GLY A 41 7.44 27.34 3.83
C GLY A 41 8.90 27.72 3.61
N THR A 42 9.84 27.13 4.36
CA THR A 42 11.27 27.54 4.33
C THR A 42 12.11 26.76 3.33
N ARG A 43 11.63 25.62 2.84
CA ARG A 43 12.35 24.68 1.96
C ARG A 43 13.66 24.14 2.57
N GLN A 44 13.86 24.29 3.87
CA GLN A 44 14.99 23.70 4.60
C GLN A 44 14.62 22.31 5.12
N PRO A 45 15.59 21.41 5.35
CA PRO A 45 15.34 20.12 5.97
C PRO A 45 14.57 20.28 7.29
N ILE A 46 13.53 19.45 7.48
CA ILE A 46 12.73 19.46 8.70
C ILE A 46 13.41 18.67 9.81
N GLY A 47 13.12 19.09 11.05
CA GLY A 47 13.49 18.37 12.26
C GLY A 47 12.30 17.64 12.90
N PRO A 48 12.55 16.83 13.95
CA PRO A 48 11.49 16.13 14.68
C PRO A 48 10.39 17.06 15.22
N GLN A 49 10.73 18.27 15.59
CA GLN A 49 9.79 19.26 16.13
C GLN A 49 8.74 19.73 15.11
N ASP A 50 9.10 19.73 13.83
CA ASP A 50 8.17 20.10 12.75
C ASP A 50 7.09 19.04 12.53
N LEU A 51 7.38 17.78 12.90
CA LEU A 51 6.46 16.65 12.76
C LEU A 51 5.68 16.37 14.06
N ALA A 52 6.17 16.83 15.22
CA ALA A 52 5.56 16.58 16.53
C ALA A 52 4.08 17.01 16.67
N PRO A 53 3.59 18.07 15.99
CA PRO A 53 2.16 18.39 16.00
C PRO A 53 1.30 17.26 15.38
N LEU A 54 1.82 16.52 14.40
CA LEU A 54 1.08 15.52 13.61
C LEU A 54 1.28 14.09 14.10
N PHE A 55 2.47 13.74 14.62
CA PHE A 55 2.83 12.36 14.96
C PHE A 55 3.35 12.25 16.39
N PRO A 56 3.16 11.08 17.04
CA PRO A 56 3.82 10.79 18.30
C PRO A 56 5.33 10.67 18.10
N MET A 57 6.11 11.03 19.11
CA MET A 57 7.57 11.12 19.01
C MET A 57 8.22 9.79 18.65
N GLU A 58 7.66 8.67 19.09
CA GLU A 58 8.22 7.36 18.77
C GLU A 58 8.11 7.03 17.26
N LEU A 59 7.00 7.40 16.61
CA LEU A 59 6.89 7.24 15.14
C LEU A 59 7.85 8.17 14.40
N ILE A 60 8.10 9.38 14.92
CA ILE A 60 9.09 10.31 14.33
C ILE A 60 10.51 9.73 14.43
N LYS A 61 10.86 9.12 15.57
CA LYS A 61 12.15 8.43 15.72
C LYS A 61 12.29 7.28 14.71
N GLN A 62 11.24 6.50 14.54
CA GLN A 62 11.22 5.40 13.58
C GLN A 62 11.32 5.89 12.13
N GLU A 63 10.73 7.04 11.81
CA GLU A 63 10.79 7.64 10.47
C GLU A 63 12.23 7.92 10.01
N VAL A 64 13.08 8.35 10.96
CA VAL A 64 14.48 8.75 10.67
C VAL A 64 15.51 7.72 11.15
N SER A 65 15.09 6.60 11.71
CA SER A 65 15.97 5.58 12.29
C SER A 65 16.88 4.95 11.26
N GLN A 66 18.14 4.71 11.66
CA GLN A 66 19.12 3.93 10.92
C GLN A 66 19.37 2.54 11.55
N GLU A 67 18.60 2.20 12.58
CA GLU A 67 18.64 0.86 13.16
C GLU A 67 18.02 -0.15 12.19
N ARG A 68 18.74 -1.24 11.89
CA ARG A 68 18.31 -2.25 10.91
C ARG A 68 17.07 -3.01 11.35
N TYR A 69 16.88 -3.22 12.64
CA TYR A 69 15.72 -3.89 13.21
C TYR A 69 15.16 -3.09 14.38
N ILE A 70 13.86 -2.94 14.41
CA ILE A 70 13.14 -2.29 15.50
C ILE A 70 12.18 -3.31 16.10
N ASP A 71 12.23 -3.49 17.41
CA ASP A 71 11.42 -4.47 18.12
C ASP A 71 9.92 -4.10 18.04
N ILE A 72 9.08 -5.11 17.81
CA ILE A 72 7.62 -4.96 17.84
C ILE A 72 7.16 -5.00 19.30
N PRO A 73 6.54 -3.95 19.84
CA PRO A 73 6.05 -3.93 21.23
C PRO A 73 5.05 -5.07 21.49
N GLN A 74 5.09 -5.63 22.70
CA GLN A 74 4.22 -6.76 23.06
C GLN A 74 2.74 -6.50 22.77
N PRO A 75 2.13 -5.34 23.13
CA PRO A 75 0.72 -5.10 22.81
C PRO A 75 0.42 -5.08 21.29
N VAL A 76 1.39 -4.65 20.48
CA VAL A 76 1.28 -4.71 19.01
C VAL A 76 1.36 -6.14 18.52
N GLN A 77 2.28 -6.96 19.06
CA GLN A 77 2.35 -8.40 18.75
C GLN A 77 1.03 -9.11 19.10
N GLU A 78 0.44 -8.83 20.26
CA GLU A 78 -0.84 -9.39 20.69
C GLU A 78 -1.97 -9.02 19.71
N ALA A 79 -2.03 -7.77 19.27
CA ALA A 79 -3.00 -7.36 18.26
C ALA A 79 -2.77 -8.05 16.91
N LEU A 80 -1.51 -8.16 16.46
CA LEU A 80 -1.15 -8.83 15.21
C LEU A 80 -1.52 -10.31 15.20
N ARG A 81 -1.44 -11.02 16.33
CA ARG A 81 -1.83 -12.45 16.47
C ARG A 81 -3.30 -12.72 16.17
N LEU A 82 -4.17 -11.71 16.08
CA LEU A 82 -5.55 -11.89 15.63
C LEU A 82 -5.65 -12.44 14.19
N TRP A 83 -4.60 -12.26 13.35
CA TRP A 83 -4.61 -12.75 11.96
C TRP A 83 -3.26 -13.23 11.46
N ARG A 84 -2.17 -12.99 12.18
CA ARG A 84 -0.81 -13.39 11.78
C ARG A 84 -0.33 -14.62 12.55
N PRO A 85 0.57 -15.42 11.96
CA PRO A 85 1.15 -15.31 10.60
C PRO A 85 0.16 -15.54 9.47
N THR A 86 0.29 -14.77 8.36
CA THR A 86 -0.56 -14.94 7.19
C THR A 86 -0.03 -16.07 6.28
N PRO A 87 -0.90 -16.77 5.52
CA PRO A 87 -0.46 -17.89 4.70
C PRO A 87 0.33 -17.45 3.46
N LEU A 88 1.33 -18.26 3.09
CA LEU A 88 1.91 -18.29 1.75
C LEU A 88 1.22 -19.40 0.96
N MET A 89 0.76 -19.07 -0.23
CA MET A 89 0.02 -19.98 -1.11
C MET A 89 0.77 -20.18 -2.42
N ARG A 90 0.63 -21.36 -3.03
CA ARG A 90 1.10 -21.62 -4.39
C ARG A 90 -0.08 -21.68 -5.36
N ALA A 91 0.00 -20.91 -6.43
CA ALA A 91 -1.05 -20.78 -7.45
C ALA A 91 -0.98 -21.89 -8.51
N THR A 92 -1.05 -23.15 -8.08
CA THR A 92 -0.83 -24.33 -8.96
C THR A 92 -1.88 -24.49 -10.07
N ARG A 93 -3.09 -23.97 -9.86
CA ARG A 93 -4.14 -24.04 -10.90
C ARG A 93 -3.91 -22.97 -11.94
N LEU A 94 -3.47 -21.77 -11.55
CA LEU A 94 -3.07 -20.70 -12.46
C LEU A 94 -1.84 -21.13 -13.28
N GLU A 95 -0.81 -21.73 -12.65
CA GLU A 95 0.37 -22.28 -13.35
C GLU A 95 -0.06 -23.26 -14.47
N ARG A 96 -0.99 -24.17 -14.16
CA ARG A 96 -1.52 -25.14 -15.15
C ARG A 96 -2.30 -24.48 -16.27
N GLU A 97 -3.15 -23.50 -15.96
CA GLU A 97 -3.94 -22.78 -16.98
C GLU A 97 -3.06 -21.99 -17.91
N LEU A 98 -2.01 -21.34 -17.38
CA LEU A 98 -1.00 -20.63 -18.17
C LEU A 98 -0.04 -21.56 -18.93
N LYS A 99 -0.08 -22.87 -18.64
CA LYS A 99 0.85 -23.88 -19.19
C LYS A 99 2.32 -23.47 -18.98
N THR A 100 2.62 -22.85 -17.85
CA THR A 100 3.95 -22.38 -17.53
C THR A 100 4.68 -23.35 -16.61
N THR A 101 6.01 -23.34 -16.65
CA THR A 101 6.90 -24.00 -15.70
C THR A 101 7.33 -23.08 -14.56
N ALA A 102 6.98 -21.81 -14.63
CA ALA A 102 7.17 -20.87 -13.53
C ALA A 102 6.41 -21.34 -12.27
N LYS A 103 7.02 -21.18 -11.11
CA LYS A 103 6.38 -21.45 -9.81
C LYS A 103 5.82 -20.13 -9.27
N ILE A 104 4.50 -20.03 -9.10
CA ILE A 104 3.83 -18.80 -8.68
C ILE A 104 3.39 -18.94 -7.21
N TYR A 105 3.93 -18.10 -6.35
CA TYR A 105 3.56 -18.00 -4.94
C TYR A 105 2.93 -16.65 -4.64
N TYR A 106 1.97 -16.63 -3.70
CA TYR A 106 1.41 -15.38 -3.19
C TYR A 106 1.29 -15.36 -1.68
N LYS A 107 1.70 -14.24 -1.09
CA LYS A 107 1.50 -13.94 0.31
C LYS A 107 0.11 -13.34 0.48
N TYR A 108 -0.78 -14.01 1.23
CA TYR A 108 -2.19 -13.62 1.31
C TYR A 108 -2.48 -12.77 2.54
N GLU A 109 -2.51 -11.46 2.36
CA GLU A 109 -2.79 -10.48 3.41
C GLU A 109 -4.30 -10.17 3.59
N GLY A 110 -5.17 -10.70 2.75
CA GLY A 110 -6.62 -10.53 2.83
C GLY A 110 -7.31 -11.25 3.99
N VAL A 111 -6.56 -12.00 4.79
CA VAL A 111 -7.07 -12.74 5.98
C VAL A 111 -7.23 -11.87 7.22
N SER A 112 -6.73 -10.64 7.21
CA SER A 112 -6.89 -9.72 8.33
C SER A 112 -8.35 -9.29 8.52
N PRO A 113 -8.78 -8.85 9.73
CA PRO A 113 -10.16 -8.41 9.96
C PRO A 113 -10.66 -7.35 8.97
N PRO A 114 -9.88 -6.31 8.58
CA PRO A 114 -10.27 -5.37 7.52
C PRO A 114 -10.06 -5.89 6.09
N GLY A 115 -9.50 -7.08 5.90
CA GLY A 115 -9.34 -7.74 4.62
C GLY A 115 -8.17 -7.26 3.76
N SER A 116 -7.12 -6.68 4.35
CA SER A 116 -5.92 -6.20 3.64
C SER A 116 -4.66 -6.17 4.53
N HIS A 117 -3.49 -5.84 3.95
CA HIS A 117 -2.20 -5.67 4.66
C HIS A 117 -2.17 -4.48 5.63
N LYS A 118 -3.08 -3.50 5.49
CA LYS A 118 -2.98 -2.21 6.19
C LYS A 118 -3.02 -2.27 7.72
N PRO A 119 -3.70 -3.24 8.39
CA PRO A 119 -3.68 -3.33 9.84
C PRO A 119 -2.28 -3.52 10.44
N ASN A 120 -1.31 -4.04 9.69
CA ASN A 120 0.06 -4.25 10.20
C ASN A 120 0.70 -2.96 10.72
N THR A 121 0.47 -1.84 10.03
CA THR A 121 0.93 -0.52 10.49
C THR A 121 -0.11 0.20 11.35
N ALA A 122 -1.41 -0.02 11.09
CA ALA A 122 -2.47 0.66 11.84
C ALA A 122 -2.43 0.34 13.33
N VAL A 123 -2.20 -0.93 13.70
CA VAL A 123 -2.09 -1.32 15.12
C VAL A 123 -0.84 -0.74 15.78
N ALA A 124 0.29 -0.66 15.07
CA ALA A 124 1.49 -0.03 15.57
C ALA A 124 1.29 1.49 15.79
N GLN A 125 0.72 2.18 14.80
CA GLN A 125 0.45 3.62 14.91
C GLN A 125 -0.54 3.91 16.04
N ALA A 126 -1.63 3.14 16.17
CA ALA A 126 -2.60 3.31 17.24
C ALA A 126 -1.96 3.08 18.64
N PHE A 127 -1.14 2.04 18.77
CA PHE A 127 -0.41 1.77 20.02
C PHE A 127 0.48 2.94 20.44
N TYR A 128 1.36 3.44 19.55
CA TYR A 128 2.28 4.52 19.90
C TYR A 128 1.55 5.83 20.18
N ASN A 129 0.48 6.12 19.48
CA ASN A 129 -0.39 7.27 19.78
C ASN A 129 -1.01 7.14 21.16
N LYS A 130 -1.57 5.98 21.51
CA LYS A 130 -2.16 5.73 22.84
C LYS A 130 -1.11 5.85 23.94
N ALA A 131 0.07 5.29 23.74
CA ALA A 131 1.17 5.30 24.70
C ALA A 131 1.65 6.73 25.02
N GLU A 132 1.57 7.65 24.07
CA GLU A 132 1.92 9.06 24.24
C GLU A 132 0.72 9.97 24.65
N GLY A 133 -0.44 9.37 24.96
CA GLY A 133 -1.60 10.07 25.53
C GLY A 133 -2.56 10.69 24.51
N THR A 134 -2.38 10.45 23.21
CA THR A 134 -3.34 10.81 22.15
C THR A 134 -4.72 10.23 22.46
N LYS A 135 -5.79 10.99 22.24
CA LYS A 135 -7.16 10.55 22.46
C LYS A 135 -7.88 10.17 21.17
N ARG A 136 -7.50 10.82 20.07
CA ARG A 136 -8.19 10.72 18.79
C ARG A 136 -7.19 10.65 17.64
N LEU A 137 -7.49 9.81 16.63
CA LEU A 137 -6.74 9.74 15.38
C LEU A 137 -7.56 10.40 14.28
N SER A 138 -6.91 11.22 13.47
CA SER A 138 -7.45 11.78 12.23
C SER A 138 -6.71 11.17 11.04
N THR A 139 -7.45 10.80 9.98
CA THR A 139 -6.87 10.19 8.79
C THR A 139 -7.71 10.39 7.54
N GLU A 140 -7.06 10.26 6.42
CA GLU A 140 -7.70 10.12 5.11
C GLU A 140 -7.91 8.65 4.73
N THR A 141 -8.76 8.41 3.74
CA THR A 141 -8.80 7.11 3.04
C THR A 141 -9.29 7.25 1.60
N GLY A 142 -8.59 6.63 0.65
CA GLY A 142 -9.00 6.59 -0.76
C GLY A 142 -10.18 5.66 -0.97
N ALA A 143 -9.94 4.35 -1.07
CA ALA A 143 -10.96 3.33 -1.31
C ALA A 143 -11.62 2.79 -0.03
N GLY A 144 -11.19 3.23 1.15
CA GLY A 144 -11.71 2.81 2.45
C GLY A 144 -10.89 1.73 3.16
N GLN A 145 -9.92 1.08 2.51
CA GLN A 145 -9.12 0.03 3.15
C GLN A 145 -8.28 0.56 4.32
N TRP A 146 -7.65 1.73 4.15
CA TRP A 146 -6.88 2.33 5.22
C TRP A 146 -7.76 2.80 6.38
N GLY A 147 -8.84 3.52 6.09
CA GLY A 147 -9.79 3.95 7.12
C GLY A 147 -10.35 2.76 7.92
N SER A 148 -10.67 1.65 7.24
CA SER A 148 -11.12 0.42 7.91
C SER A 148 -10.04 -0.17 8.82
N ALA A 149 -8.78 -0.19 8.37
CA ALA A 149 -7.67 -0.70 9.16
C ALA A 149 -7.41 0.16 10.41
N LEU A 150 -7.46 1.49 10.26
CA LEU A 150 -7.25 2.40 11.38
C LEU A 150 -8.44 2.40 12.36
N ALA A 151 -9.69 2.34 11.86
CA ALA A 151 -10.87 2.19 12.71
C ALA A 151 -10.80 0.93 13.58
N PHE A 152 -10.39 -0.21 12.99
CA PHE A 152 -10.14 -1.46 13.70
C PHE A 152 -9.05 -1.29 14.79
N ALA A 153 -7.90 -0.72 14.43
CA ALA A 153 -6.79 -0.52 15.36
C ALA A 153 -7.13 0.47 16.48
N ALA A 154 -7.81 1.57 16.16
CA ALA A 154 -8.27 2.55 17.13
C ALA A 154 -9.22 1.90 18.17
N ARG A 155 -10.09 0.99 17.73
CA ARG A 155 -10.97 0.25 18.65
C ARG A 155 -10.19 -0.66 19.60
N ILE A 156 -9.12 -1.33 19.12
CA ILE A 156 -8.27 -2.19 19.98
C ILE A 156 -7.61 -1.38 21.09
N PHE A 157 -7.12 -0.18 20.78
CA PHE A 157 -6.37 0.66 21.72
C PHE A 157 -7.22 1.75 22.39
N ASP A 158 -8.55 1.68 22.27
CA ASP A 158 -9.50 2.61 22.86
C ASP A 158 -9.16 4.09 22.51
N LEU A 159 -9.13 4.36 21.19
CA LEU A 159 -8.95 5.68 20.60
C LEU A 159 -10.18 6.05 19.76
N GLU A 160 -10.53 7.32 19.74
CA GLU A 160 -11.45 7.85 18.76
C GLU A 160 -10.80 7.88 17.37
N CYS A 161 -11.59 7.72 16.31
CA CYS A 161 -11.09 7.72 14.93
C CYS A 161 -11.99 8.56 14.02
N MET A 162 -11.38 9.57 13.37
CA MET A 162 -12.02 10.40 12.35
C MET A 162 -11.43 10.08 10.98
N VAL A 163 -12.28 9.79 9.99
CA VAL A 163 -11.87 9.37 8.66
C VAL A 163 -12.47 10.27 7.59
N TYR A 164 -11.60 10.97 6.84
CA TYR A 164 -11.93 11.73 5.65
C TYR A 164 -11.83 10.81 4.43
N MET A 165 -12.97 10.34 3.92
CA MET A 165 -13.03 9.39 2.80
C MET A 165 -13.25 10.10 1.48
N VAL A 166 -12.42 9.83 0.47
CA VAL A 166 -12.58 10.38 -0.89
C VAL A 166 -14.04 10.18 -1.35
N ARG A 167 -14.72 11.27 -1.73
CA ARG A 167 -16.18 11.34 -1.99
C ARG A 167 -16.68 10.26 -2.93
N ILE A 168 -16.04 10.08 -4.08
CA ILE A 168 -16.46 9.05 -5.04
C ILE A 168 -16.43 7.66 -4.43
N SER A 169 -15.44 7.35 -3.60
CA SER A 169 -15.34 6.05 -2.92
C SER A 169 -16.35 5.94 -1.76
N TYR A 170 -16.64 7.03 -1.06
CA TYR A 170 -17.67 7.07 -0.02
C TYR A 170 -19.05 6.69 -0.58
N GLU A 171 -19.35 7.11 -1.81
CA GLU A 171 -20.59 6.81 -2.51
C GLU A 171 -20.60 5.41 -3.12
N GLN A 172 -19.51 5.00 -3.78
CA GLN A 172 -19.39 3.72 -4.49
C GLN A 172 -19.15 2.50 -3.60
N LYS A 173 -18.62 2.70 -2.38
CA LYS A 173 -18.21 1.62 -1.46
C LYS A 173 -18.88 1.73 -0.08
N PRO A 174 -20.23 1.64 0.00
CA PRO A 174 -20.97 1.88 1.23
C PRO A 174 -20.58 0.90 2.36
N TYR A 175 -20.24 -0.34 2.04
CA TYR A 175 -19.87 -1.34 3.04
C TYR A 175 -18.53 -1.05 3.73
N ARG A 176 -17.59 -0.33 3.07
CA ARG A 176 -16.38 0.16 3.73
C ARG A 176 -16.71 1.18 4.82
N LYS A 177 -17.62 2.11 4.52
CA LYS A 177 -18.13 3.07 5.53
C LYS A 177 -18.81 2.34 6.69
N SER A 178 -19.71 1.40 6.41
CA SER A 178 -20.40 0.62 7.44
C SER A 178 -19.41 -0.14 8.34
N MET A 179 -18.38 -0.74 7.77
CA MET A 179 -17.34 -1.44 8.51
C MET A 179 -16.59 -0.52 9.48
N MET A 180 -16.18 0.69 9.02
CA MET A 180 -15.55 1.69 9.87
C MET A 180 -16.46 2.13 11.01
N GLN A 181 -17.75 2.36 10.73
CA GLN A 181 -18.75 2.74 11.75
C GLN A 181 -19.01 1.61 12.77
N VAL A 182 -19.00 0.36 12.36
CA VAL A 182 -19.11 -0.81 13.27
C VAL A 182 -17.97 -0.83 14.28
N TRP A 183 -16.76 -0.42 13.88
CA TRP A 183 -15.62 -0.25 14.78
C TRP A 183 -15.59 1.10 15.50
N GLY A 184 -16.65 1.93 15.36
CA GLY A 184 -16.82 3.16 16.12
C GLY A 184 -16.18 4.41 15.50
N ALA A 185 -15.69 4.35 14.26
CA ALA A 185 -15.12 5.52 13.59
C ALA A 185 -16.21 6.46 13.06
N THR A 186 -15.92 7.76 13.09
CA THR A 186 -16.66 8.78 12.36
C THR A 186 -16.10 8.89 10.95
N VAL A 187 -16.96 8.78 9.92
CA VAL A 187 -16.55 8.78 8.51
C VAL A 187 -17.31 9.86 7.77
N VAL A 188 -16.59 10.77 7.11
CA VAL A 188 -17.16 11.86 6.31
C VAL A 188 -16.62 11.86 4.88
N PRO A 189 -17.42 12.30 3.87
CA PRO A 189 -16.93 12.44 2.52
C PRO A 189 -16.00 13.65 2.39
N SER A 190 -14.86 13.49 1.73
CA SER A 190 -13.88 14.54 1.42
C SER A 190 -13.99 14.95 -0.07
N PRO A 191 -14.06 16.27 -0.38
CA PRO A 191 -13.98 17.43 0.51
C PRO A 191 -15.25 17.60 1.39
N SER A 192 -15.04 18.02 2.66
CA SER A 192 -16.09 18.20 3.67
C SER A 192 -16.30 19.68 4.03
N GLU A 193 -17.30 19.97 4.88
CA GLU A 193 -17.51 21.30 5.50
C GLU A 193 -16.77 21.46 6.84
N LEU A 194 -16.08 20.41 7.32
CA LEU A 194 -15.51 20.40 8.66
C LEU A 194 -14.19 21.17 8.76
N THR A 195 -13.45 21.25 7.66
CA THR A 195 -12.13 21.85 7.59
C THR A 195 -12.10 23.07 6.66
N ASN A 196 -11.12 23.96 6.80
CA ASN A 196 -10.94 25.09 5.89
C ASN A 196 -10.52 24.59 4.49
N ALA A 197 -9.64 23.59 4.44
CA ALA A 197 -9.20 22.95 3.21
C ALA A 197 -10.42 22.37 2.44
N GLY A 198 -11.28 21.63 3.12
CA GLY A 198 -12.50 21.07 2.50
C GLY A 198 -13.44 22.13 2.00
N ARG A 199 -13.75 23.17 2.82
CA ARG A 199 -14.63 24.29 2.42
C ARG A 199 -14.08 25.04 1.20
N LYS A 200 -12.77 25.30 1.15
CA LYS A 200 -12.13 25.97 0.02
C LYS A 200 -12.33 25.17 -1.28
N ILE A 201 -11.99 23.89 -1.28
CA ILE A 201 -12.16 23.02 -2.45
C ILE A 201 -13.63 22.94 -2.90
N ARG A 202 -14.57 22.86 -1.95
CA ARG A 202 -16.02 22.83 -2.28
C ARG A 202 -16.51 24.15 -2.89
N ALA A 203 -15.97 25.27 -2.46
CA ALA A 203 -16.30 26.58 -3.04
C ALA A 203 -15.75 26.74 -4.47
N GLU A 204 -14.51 26.31 -4.71
CA GLU A 204 -13.84 26.39 -6.01
C GLU A 204 -14.34 25.30 -7.00
N HIS A 205 -14.63 24.10 -6.49
CA HIS A 205 -15.03 22.92 -7.25
C HIS A 205 -16.23 22.20 -6.61
N PRO A 206 -17.47 22.72 -6.70
CA PRO A 206 -18.66 22.17 -6.02
C PRO A 206 -18.94 20.69 -6.34
N ASN A 207 -18.57 20.26 -7.55
CA ASN A 207 -18.79 18.90 -8.04
C ASN A 207 -17.54 18.00 -7.91
N SER A 208 -16.56 18.39 -7.11
CA SER A 208 -15.34 17.60 -6.91
C SER A 208 -15.67 16.20 -6.40
N THR A 209 -15.14 15.19 -7.07
CA THR A 209 -15.19 13.77 -6.65
C THR A 209 -14.22 13.47 -5.49
N GLY A 210 -13.38 14.45 -5.14
CA GLY A 210 -12.33 14.32 -4.16
C GLY A 210 -11.08 13.60 -4.70
N SER A 211 -9.99 13.80 -4.00
CA SER A 211 -8.73 13.06 -4.21
C SER A 211 -8.11 12.69 -2.87
N LEU A 212 -7.14 11.78 -2.89
CA LEU A 212 -6.42 11.43 -1.68
C LEU A 212 -5.65 12.64 -1.11
N GLY A 213 -5.04 13.46 -1.98
CA GLY A 213 -4.35 14.69 -1.57
C GLY A 213 -5.26 15.70 -0.86
N ILE A 214 -6.51 15.86 -1.32
CA ILE A 214 -7.52 16.71 -0.64
C ILE A 214 -7.87 16.13 0.73
N ALA A 215 -8.12 14.82 0.82
CA ALA A 215 -8.47 14.15 2.07
C ALA A 215 -7.31 14.19 3.10
N ILE A 216 -6.04 14.13 2.63
CA ILE A 216 -4.85 14.34 3.46
C ILE A 216 -4.84 15.75 4.03
N SER A 217 -5.07 16.79 3.21
CA SER A 217 -5.12 18.19 3.69
C SER A 217 -6.16 18.35 4.81
N GLU A 218 -7.36 17.76 4.66
CA GLU A 218 -8.40 17.83 5.69
C GLU A 218 -8.00 17.10 6.98
N ALA A 219 -7.43 15.88 6.87
CA ALA A 219 -7.01 15.11 8.04
C ALA A 219 -5.84 15.74 8.78
N VAL A 220 -4.90 16.34 8.07
CA VAL A 220 -3.76 17.07 8.63
C VAL A 220 -4.23 18.35 9.33
N GLU A 221 -5.13 19.13 8.71
CA GLU A 221 -5.71 20.33 9.34
C GLU A 221 -6.45 19.96 10.64
N ASP A 222 -7.27 18.91 10.62
CA ASP A 222 -8.01 18.43 11.79
C ASP A 222 -7.06 18.01 12.92
N ALA A 223 -5.97 17.31 12.61
CA ALA A 223 -4.97 16.93 13.60
C ALA A 223 -4.19 18.15 14.15
N ALA A 224 -3.72 19.03 13.25
CA ALA A 224 -2.88 20.17 13.64
C ALA A 224 -3.62 21.25 14.44
N THR A 225 -4.94 21.30 14.37
CA THR A 225 -5.77 22.28 15.10
C THR A 225 -6.28 21.79 16.46
N ARG A 226 -5.87 20.59 16.90
CA ARG A 226 -6.34 19.97 18.14
C ARG A 226 -5.17 19.38 18.95
N ASP A 227 -5.15 19.63 20.26
CA ASP A 227 -4.11 19.12 21.15
C ASP A 227 -4.25 17.62 21.48
N ASP A 228 -5.45 17.05 21.35
CA ASP A 228 -5.79 15.67 21.69
C ASP A 228 -5.71 14.70 20.50
N THR A 229 -5.43 15.20 19.29
CA THR A 229 -5.54 14.47 18.04
C THR A 229 -4.19 14.39 17.32
N LYS A 230 -3.90 13.23 16.74
CA LYS A 230 -2.74 13.03 15.84
C LYS A 230 -3.20 12.47 14.50
N TYR A 231 -2.40 12.73 13.49
CA TYR A 231 -2.58 12.22 12.14
C TYR A 231 -1.98 10.81 12.01
N SER A 232 -2.65 9.95 11.26
CA SER A 232 -2.16 8.62 10.91
C SER A 232 -2.26 8.38 9.41
N LEU A 233 -1.25 7.77 8.82
CA LEU A 233 -1.12 7.58 7.37
C LEU A 233 -0.85 6.12 7.02
N GLY A 234 -1.55 5.59 6.02
CA GLY A 234 -1.50 4.17 5.64
C GLY A 234 -0.45 3.80 4.60
N SER A 235 0.44 4.72 4.20
CA SER A 235 1.42 4.54 3.14
C SER A 235 2.49 5.63 3.18
N VAL A 236 3.47 5.61 2.26
CA VAL A 236 4.46 6.66 1.95
C VAL A 236 5.57 6.81 2.98
N LEU A 237 5.25 7.01 4.27
CA LEU A 237 6.23 7.27 5.32
C LEU A 237 7.08 6.03 5.65
N ASN A 238 8.34 6.26 6.01
CA ASN A 238 9.33 5.20 6.25
C ASN A 238 8.89 4.24 7.36
N HIS A 239 8.37 4.75 8.48
CA HIS A 239 7.87 3.90 9.56
C HIS A 239 6.67 3.03 9.11
N VAL A 240 5.81 3.53 8.20
CA VAL A 240 4.71 2.75 7.64
C VAL A 240 5.26 1.59 6.80
N LEU A 241 6.21 1.86 5.90
CA LEU A 241 6.83 0.84 5.05
C LEU A 241 7.56 -0.20 5.91
N MET A 242 8.26 0.23 6.95
CA MET A 242 8.96 -0.61 7.90
C MET A 242 7.99 -1.54 8.65
N HIS A 243 6.87 -1.04 9.19
CA HIS A 243 5.87 -1.88 9.87
C HIS A 243 5.32 -2.99 8.96
N GLN A 244 5.25 -2.73 7.66
CA GLN A 244 4.78 -3.73 6.69
C GLN A 244 5.80 -4.84 6.44
N THR A 245 7.07 -4.68 6.79
CA THR A 245 8.11 -5.70 6.53
C THR A 245 7.89 -7.02 7.25
N ILE A 246 7.01 -7.07 8.24
CA ILE A 246 6.52 -8.32 8.85
C ILE A 246 5.99 -9.31 7.79
N ILE A 247 5.42 -8.79 6.67
CA ILE A 247 4.93 -9.59 5.54
C ILE A 247 6.08 -10.37 4.90
N GLY A 248 7.16 -9.67 4.59
CA GLY A 248 8.32 -10.26 3.92
C GLY A 248 9.16 -11.12 4.84
N GLU A 249 9.31 -10.74 6.11
CA GLU A 249 10.02 -11.56 7.11
C GLU A 249 9.31 -12.92 7.30
N GLU A 250 7.98 -12.97 7.38
CA GLU A 250 7.24 -14.23 7.34
C GLU A 250 7.42 -14.98 6.03
N ALA A 251 7.33 -14.26 4.90
CA ALA A 251 7.42 -14.86 3.57
C ALA A 251 8.79 -15.49 3.32
N MET A 252 9.89 -14.93 3.83
CA MET A 252 11.23 -15.51 3.72
C MET A 252 11.28 -16.89 4.36
N VAL A 253 10.79 -17.04 5.60
CA VAL A 253 10.74 -18.33 6.29
C VAL A 253 9.83 -19.32 5.56
N GLN A 254 8.70 -18.85 5.04
CA GLN A 254 7.76 -19.69 4.28
C GLN A 254 8.35 -20.14 2.93
N MET A 255 9.07 -19.28 2.22
CA MET A 255 9.73 -19.62 0.95
C MET A 255 10.89 -20.62 1.18
N GLU A 256 11.62 -20.46 2.27
CA GLU A 256 12.65 -21.45 2.67
C GLU A 256 12.00 -22.83 2.90
N ARG A 257 10.87 -22.89 3.61
CA ARG A 257 10.10 -24.14 3.81
C ARG A 257 9.55 -24.72 2.51
N ALA A 258 9.22 -23.87 1.56
CA ALA A 258 8.84 -24.31 0.21
C ALA A 258 10.01 -24.87 -0.61
N GLY A 259 11.24 -24.75 -0.12
CA GLY A 259 12.45 -25.07 -0.88
C GLY A 259 12.59 -24.22 -2.15
N ALA A 260 12.11 -22.95 -2.11
CA ALA A 260 12.07 -22.07 -3.25
C ALA A 260 12.37 -20.62 -2.81
N MET A 261 13.35 -20.00 -3.46
CA MET A 261 13.61 -18.56 -3.27
C MET A 261 13.13 -17.81 -4.53
N PRO A 262 12.58 -16.60 -4.39
CA PRO A 262 12.01 -15.89 -5.54
C PRO A 262 13.09 -15.33 -6.47
N ASP A 263 12.94 -15.57 -7.77
CA ASP A 263 13.66 -14.87 -8.83
C ASP A 263 13.04 -13.49 -9.09
N LEU A 264 11.74 -13.36 -8.83
CA LEU A 264 10.97 -12.14 -9.02
C LEU A 264 9.99 -11.93 -7.87
N VAL A 265 10.00 -10.74 -7.27
CA VAL A 265 9.00 -10.27 -6.28
C VAL A 265 8.16 -9.17 -6.91
N VAL A 266 6.83 -9.32 -6.86
CA VAL A 266 5.86 -8.41 -7.49
C VAL A 266 4.89 -7.85 -6.45
N GLY A 267 4.54 -6.57 -6.57
CA GLY A 267 3.48 -5.97 -5.76
C GLY A 267 2.88 -4.74 -6.43
N CYS A 268 1.59 -4.51 -6.20
CA CYS A 268 0.95 -3.28 -6.66
C CYS A 268 1.39 -2.09 -5.81
N VAL A 269 1.40 -0.90 -6.40
CA VAL A 269 1.83 0.33 -5.73
C VAL A 269 0.83 1.47 -5.96
N GLY A 270 0.44 2.09 -4.83
CA GLY A 270 -0.09 3.45 -4.76
C GLY A 270 0.99 4.29 -4.08
N GLY A 271 0.97 4.41 -2.74
CA GLY A 271 2.09 4.99 -1.98
C GLY A 271 3.22 4.00 -1.64
N GLY A 272 3.13 2.71 -2.02
CA GLY A 272 4.22 1.74 -1.94
C GLY A 272 4.26 0.81 -0.72
N SER A 273 3.39 0.96 0.30
CA SER A 273 3.50 0.23 1.57
C SER A 273 3.36 -1.29 1.43
N ASN A 274 2.40 -1.77 0.65
CA ASN A 274 2.19 -3.19 0.37
C ASN A 274 3.39 -3.82 -0.35
N PHE A 275 3.91 -3.15 -1.38
CA PHE A 275 5.08 -3.60 -2.12
C PHE A 275 6.30 -3.69 -1.20
N SER A 276 6.59 -2.61 -0.47
CA SER A 276 7.72 -2.53 0.46
C SER A 276 7.67 -3.61 1.53
N GLY A 277 6.48 -3.88 2.06
CA GLY A 277 6.28 -4.88 3.11
C GLY A 277 6.73 -6.27 2.69
N LEU A 278 6.42 -6.69 1.47
CA LEU A 278 6.90 -7.96 0.93
C LEU A 278 8.35 -7.87 0.43
N ALA A 279 8.68 -6.81 -0.33
CA ALA A 279 9.90 -6.73 -1.11
C ALA A 279 11.16 -6.42 -0.29
N PHE A 280 11.09 -5.53 0.71
CA PHE A 280 12.27 -5.03 1.41
C PHE A 280 13.11 -6.11 2.11
N PRO A 281 12.52 -7.12 2.81
CA PRO A 281 13.31 -8.20 3.37
C PRO A 281 14.10 -9.02 2.32
N PHE A 282 13.51 -9.26 1.14
CA PHE A 282 14.20 -9.92 0.03
C PHE A 282 15.21 -8.98 -0.65
N LEU A 283 14.91 -7.69 -0.73
CA LEU A 283 15.83 -6.69 -1.28
C LEU A 283 17.07 -6.51 -0.41
N ARG A 284 16.97 -6.66 0.91
CA ARG A 284 18.12 -6.74 1.83
C ARG A 284 19.17 -7.74 1.30
N ASP A 285 18.74 -8.94 0.95
CA ASP A 285 19.65 -9.99 0.51
C ASP A 285 20.26 -9.66 -0.87
N ARG A 286 19.52 -8.98 -1.75
CA ARG A 286 20.08 -8.48 -3.02
C ARG A 286 21.08 -7.35 -2.79
N LEU A 287 20.79 -6.39 -1.91
CA LEU A 287 21.71 -5.28 -1.57
C LEU A 287 23.02 -5.80 -0.94
N GLN A 288 22.94 -6.91 -0.21
CA GLN A 288 24.11 -7.61 0.36
C GLN A 288 24.80 -8.55 -0.64
N GLY A 289 24.36 -8.60 -1.89
CA GLY A 289 24.96 -9.45 -2.93
C GLY A 289 24.68 -10.95 -2.81
N LYS A 290 23.75 -11.37 -1.94
CA LYS A 290 23.42 -12.78 -1.69
C LYS A 290 22.49 -13.37 -2.77
N THR A 291 21.63 -12.56 -3.36
CA THR A 291 20.66 -12.99 -4.36
C THR A 291 20.67 -12.06 -5.58
N ARG A 292 20.02 -12.53 -6.68
CA ARG A 292 19.77 -11.75 -7.89
C ARG A 292 18.29 -11.49 -8.12
N THR A 293 17.47 -11.61 -7.07
CA THR A 293 16.02 -11.40 -7.10
C THR A 293 15.68 -10.05 -7.75
N ARG A 294 14.80 -10.06 -8.74
CA ARG A 294 14.23 -8.86 -9.37
C ARG A 294 13.02 -8.39 -8.57
N PHE A 295 12.73 -7.08 -8.65
CA PHE A 295 11.59 -6.47 -7.97
C PHE A 295 10.79 -5.66 -8.97
N LEU A 296 9.47 -5.89 -9.03
CA LEU A 296 8.58 -5.25 -9.99
C LEU A 296 7.41 -4.58 -9.28
N ALA A 297 7.40 -3.25 -9.31
CA ALA A 297 6.30 -2.42 -8.83
C ALA A 297 5.25 -2.26 -9.94
N VAL A 298 3.96 -2.44 -9.61
CA VAL A 298 2.88 -2.43 -10.58
C VAL A 298 1.87 -1.34 -10.25
N GLU A 299 1.66 -0.41 -11.16
CA GLU A 299 0.75 0.73 -10.98
C GLU A 299 -0.35 0.78 -12.06
N PRO A 300 -1.45 1.53 -11.83
CA PRO A 300 -2.46 1.76 -12.88
C PRO A 300 -1.96 2.81 -13.88
N ASP A 301 -2.28 2.64 -15.15
CA ASP A 301 -1.99 3.62 -16.21
C ASP A 301 -2.79 4.93 -16.07
N ALA A 302 -3.85 4.91 -15.27
CA ALA A 302 -4.59 6.11 -14.86
C ALA A 302 -3.85 6.97 -13.80
N CYS A 303 -2.83 6.43 -13.14
CA CYS A 303 -2.03 7.12 -12.12
C CYS A 303 -0.58 6.60 -12.12
N PRO A 304 0.18 6.78 -13.23
CA PRO A 304 1.48 6.18 -13.46
C PRO A 304 2.62 7.03 -12.85
N SER A 305 2.67 7.13 -11.53
CA SER A 305 3.59 8.02 -10.82
C SER A 305 5.06 7.63 -11.00
N ILE A 306 5.38 6.32 -11.03
CA ILE A 306 6.75 5.83 -11.24
C ILE A 306 7.10 5.83 -12.72
N THR A 307 6.28 5.20 -13.57
CA THR A 307 6.64 4.94 -14.97
C THR A 307 6.62 6.21 -15.82
N ARG A 308 5.87 7.24 -15.42
CA ARG A 308 5.67 8.44 -16.22
C ARG A 308 5.75 9.76 -15.42
N GLY A 309 5.85 9.70 -14.09
CA GLY A 309 6.07 10.87 -13.23
C GLY A 309 7.51 11.36 -13.24
N LYS A 310 7.76 12.44 -12.51
CA LYS A 310 9.09 13.04 -12.34
C LYS A 310 9.63 12.72 -10.95
N TYR A 311 10.92 12.37 -10.86
CA TYR A 311 11.60 12.21 -9.57
C TYR A 311 12.07 13.56 -9.05
N THR A 312 11.30 14.17 -8.16
CA THR A 312 11.55 15.50 -7.63
C THR A 312 10.95 15.69 -6.24
N TYR A 313 11.22 16.81 -5.59
CA TYR A 313 10.53 17.21 -4.37
C TYR A 313 9.11 17.70 -4.71
N ASP A 314 8.12 17.15 -4.00
CA ASP A 314 6.72 17.54 -4.13
C ASP A 314 6.01 17.39 -2.77
N PHE A 315 4.85 18.03 -2.63
CA PHE A 315 4.01 17.92 -1.43
C PHE A 315 3.28 16.58 -1.38
N GLY A 316 3.06 16.08 -0.17
CA GLY A 316 2.25 14.88 0.05
C GLY A 316 0.75 15.12 -0.12
N ASP A 317 0.29 16.38 -0.08
CA ASP A 317 -1.12 16.78 -0.09
C ASP A 317 -1.38 17.95 -1.04
N THR A 318 -2.64 18.10 -1.46
CA THR A 318 -3.06 19.17 -2.40
C THR A 318 -3.03 20.57 -1.78
N GLY A 319 -3.17 20.67 -0.45
CA GLY A 319 -3.19 21.95 0.28
C GLY A 319 -1.80 22.47 0.67
N GLU A 320 -0.72 21.78 0.28
CA GLU A 320 0.66 22.16 0.59
C GLU A 320 0.96 22.28 2.11
N MET A 321 0.24 21.49 2.92
CA MET A 321 0.37 21.49 4.38
C MET A 321 1.42 20.50 4.89
N THR A 322 1.72 19.46 4.10
CA THR A 322 2.72 18.46 4.45
C THR A 322 4.12 18.89 4.03
N PRO A 323 5.18 18.28 4.61
CA PRO A 323 6.54 18.44 4.09
C PRO A 323 6.66 18.03 2.63
N LEU A 324 7.59 18.67 1.91
CA LEU A 324 8.01 18.18 0.60
C LEU A 324 8.93 16.99 0.78
N VAL A 325 8.65 15.95 0.02
CA VAL A 325 9.47 14.74 -0.01
C VAL A 325 9.95 14.46 -1.43
N LYS A 326 11.17 13.95 -1.59
CA LYS A 326 11.71 13.60 -2.90
C LYS A 326 11.12 12.26 -3.35
N MET A 327 10.30 12.30 -4.38
CA MET A 327 9.52 11.15 -4.83
C MET A 327 9.27 11.19 -6.35
N HIS A 328 8.91 10.04 -6.93
CA HIS A 328 8.26 10.03 -8.25
C HIS A 328 6.85 10.57 -8.09
N THR A 329 6.49 11.60 -8.85
CA THR A 329 5.20 12.29 -8.69
C THR A 329 4.64 12.77 -10.03
N LEU A 330 3.32 12.84 -10.08
CA LEU A 330 2.54 13.48 -11.14
C LEU A 330 2.10 14.92 -10.78
N GLY A 331 2.56 15.40 -9.60
CA GLY A 331 2.19 16.71 -9.05
C GLY A 331 1.07 16.62 -8.02
N HIS A 332 1.24 17.30 -6.87
CA HIS A 332 0.29 17.30 -5.75
C HIS A 332 -1.10 17.86 -6.11
N GLY A 333 -1.21 18.65 -7.17
CA GLY A 333 -2.49 19.12 -7.72
C GLY A 333 -3.20 18.12 -8.64
N PHE A 334 -2.59 16.96 -8.94
CA PHE A 334 -3.19 15.96 -9.79
C PHE A 334 -4.35 15.23 -9.09
N ILE A 335 -5.50 15.20 -9.75
CA ILE A 335 -6.68 14.44 -9.31
C ILE A 335 -6.84 13.25 -10.26
N PRO A 336 -6.53 12.03 -9.81
CA PRO A 336 -6.69 10.83 -10.63
C PRO A 336 -8.15 10.53 -10.95
N ASP A 337 -8.40 10.01 -12.14
CA ASP A 337 -9.71 9.54 -12.54
C ASP A 337 -10.25 8.42 -11.64
N GLY A 338 -11.56 8.22 -11.66
CA GLY A 338 -12.28 7.31 -10.77
C GLY A 338 -12.15 5.84 -11.15
N ILE A 339 -10.94 5.26 -11.10
CA ILE A 339 -10.77 3.81 -11.26
C ILE A 339 -11.14 3.05 -9.98
N HIS A 340 -11.52 1.79 -10.11
CA HIS A 340 -11.94 0.96 -8.97
C HIS A 340 -10.80 0.58 -8.01
N ALA A 341 -9.56 0.55 -8.47
CA ALA A 341 -8.36 0.40 -7.63
C ALA A 341 -8.06 1.71 -6.88
N GLY A 342 -9.00 2.17 -6.06
CA GLY A 342 -8.92 3.45 -5.37
C GLY A 342 -7.73 3.60 -4.42
N GLY A 343 -7.19 2.49 -3.91
CA GLY A 343 -5.98 2.48 -3.08
C GLY A 343 -4.68 2.74 -3.86
N LEU A 344 -4.71 2.75 -5.20
CA LEU A 344 -3.57 3.08 -6.06
C LEU A 344 -3.66 4.50 -6.66
N ARG A 345 -4.67 5.29 -6.29
CA ARG A 345 -4.93 6.64 -6.81
C ARG A 345 -4.20 7.69 -5.95
N TYR A 346 -2.89 7.69 -5.98
CA TYR A 346 -2.07 8.68 -5.30
C TYR A 346 -1.02 9.27 -6.26
N HIS A 347 -0.87 10.60 -6.24
CA HIS A 347 -0.01 11.32 -7.18
C HIS A 347 1.48 11.04 -7.00
N GLY A 348 1.93 10.57 -5.82
CA GLY A 348 3.31 10.39 -5.44
C GLY A 348 3.63 9.00 -4.91
N MET A 349 4.91 8.63 -4.94
CA MET A 349 5.44 7.36 -4.46
C MET A 349 6.28 7.58 -3.22
N ALA A 350 6.28 6.63 -2.26
CA ALA A 350 7.14 6.68 -1.09
C ALA A 350 8.59 7.01 -1.45
N PRO A 351 9.27 7.92 -0.72
CA PRO A 351 10.64 8.31 -0.99
C PRO A 351 11.63 7.14 -1.08
N LEU A 352 11.51 6.15 -0.18
CA LEU A 352 12.37 4.95 -0.21
C LEU A 352 12.16 4.11 -1.48
N VAL A 353 10.92 3.91 -1.91
CA VAL A 353 10.63 3.17 -3.15
C VAL A 353 11.13 3.98 -4.34
N SER A 354 10.87 5.28 -4.36
CA SER A 354 11.32 6.18 -5.43
C SER A 354 12.84 6.19 -5.57
N GLY A 355 13.58 6.27 -4.46
CA GLY A 355 15.03 6.20 -4.47
C GLY A 355 15.55 4.87 -5.00
N LEU A 356 14.94 3.75 -4.62
CA LEU A 356 15.30 2.42 -5.10
C LEU A 356 15.00 2.22 -6.60
N VAL A 357 13.93 2.84 -7.12
CA VAL A 357 13.65 2.87 -8.57
C VAL A 357 14.68 3.70 -9.30
N ASP A 358 14.97 4.91 -8.84
CA ASP A 358 15.93 5.83 -9.46
C ASP A 358 17.35 5.23 -9.54
N HIS A 359 17.72 4.38 -8.56
CA HIS A 359 18.99 3.67 -8.53
C HIS A 359 18.95 2.27 -9.20
N GLY A 360 17.87 1.90 -9.87
CA GLY A 360 17.77 0.67 -10.66
C GLY A 360 17.63 -0.63 -9.86
N PHE A 361 17.19 -0.57 -8.59
CA PHE A 361 16.91 -1.75 -7.78
C PHE A 361 15.50 -2.29 -7.97
N ILE A 362 14.56 -1.45 -8.40
CA ILE A 362 13.15 -1.78 -8.61
C ILE A 362 12.75 -1.34 -10.01
N ASP A 363 12.16 -2.27 -10.77
CA ASP A 363 11.51 -2.01 -12.05
C ASP A 363 10.04 -1.62 -11.82
N ALA A 364 9.41 -0.93 -12.78
CA ALA A 364 8.00 -0.58 -12.70
C ALA A 364 7.27 -0.81 -14.02
N VAL A 365 5.97 -1.14 -13.93
CA VAL A 365 5.07 -1.30 -15.08
C VAL A 365 3.67 -0.77 -14.73
N ALA A 366 2.99 -0.21 -15.72
CA ALA A 366 1.62 0.26 -15.60
C ALA A 366 0.66 -0.56 -16.46
N TYR A 367 -0.58 -0.78 -15.98
CA TYR A 367 -1.60 -1.52 -16.70
C TYR A 367 -2.95 -0.79 -16.73
N PRO A 368 -3.70 -0.93 -17.85
CA PRO A 368 -5.08 -0.46 -17.95
C PRO A 368 -6.02 -1.33 -17.14
N GLN A 369 -7.07 -0.69 -16.59
CA GLN A 369 -8.00 -1.29 -15.64
C GLN A 369 -8.66 -2.57 -16.15
N ARG A 370 -9.09 -2.61 -17.41
CA ARG A 370 -9.79 -3.79 -17.99
C ARG A 370 -8.91 -5.03 -18.00
N THR A 371 -7.65 -4.91 -18.45
CA THR A 371 -6.71 -6.04 -18.47
C THR A 371 -6.36 -6.54 -17.07
N VAL A 372 -6.40 -5.65 -16.08
CA VAL A 372 -6.25 -6.01 -14.66
C VAL A 372 -7.45 -6.81 -14.17
N PHE A 373 -8.69 -6.45 -14.55
CA PHE A 373 -9.89 -7.22 -14.19
C PHE A 373 -9.96 -8.57 -14.92
N ASP A 374 -9.46 -8.67 -16.18
CA ASP A 374 -9.30 -9.96 -16.86
C ASP A 374 -8.42 -10.91 -16.02
N ALA A 375 -7.28 -10.43 -15.54
CA ALA A 375 -6.38 -11.17 -14.67
C ALA A 375 -7.00 -11.52 -13.31
N ALA A 376 -7.76 -10.59 -12.71
CA ALA A 376 -8.47 -10.81 -11.46
C ALA A 376 -9.49 -11.95 -11.56
N VAL A 377 -10.29 -11.94 -12.61
CA VAL A 377 -11.31 -12.98 -12.86
C VAL A 377 -10.64 -14.33 -13.18
N GLN A 378 -9.57 -14.35 -13.97
CA GLN A 378 -8.79 -15.54 -14.23
C GLN A 378 -8.23 -16.14 -12.93
N PHE A 379 -7.62 -15.32 -12.08
CA PHE A 379 -7.09 -15.74 -10.78
C PHE A 379 -8.21 -16.26 -9.86
N ALA A 380 -9.34 -15.57 -9.77
CA ALA A 380 -10.46 -16.00 -8.95
C ALA A 380 -11.03 -17.36 -9.40
N ARG A 381 -11.10 -17.61 -10.71
CA ARG A 381 -11.58 -18.89 -11.28
C ARG A 381 -10.60 -20.04 -11.08
N THR A 382 -9.30 -19.75 -11.03
CA THR A 382 -8.27 -20.78 -10.82
C THR A 382 -8.00 -21.03 -9.35
N GLU A 383 -7.80 -19.98 -8.54
CA GLU A 383 -7.35 -20.10 -7.16
C GLU A 383 -8.47 -19.92 -6.11
N GLY A 384 -9.70 -19.57 -6.55
CA GLY A 384 -10.87 -19.43 -5.69
C GLY A 384 -10.91 -18.17 -4.82
N THR A 385 -9.91 -17.29 -4.92
CA THR A 385 -9.84 -16.05 -4.15
C THR A 385 -10.17 -14.88 -5.05
N ILE A 386 -11.16 -14.06 -4.71
CA ILE A 386 -11.49 -12.82 -5.40
C ILE A 386 -10.52 -11.74 -4.89
N PRO A 387 -9.58 -11.24 -5.70
CA PRO A 387 -8.61 -10.24 -5.26
C PRO A 387 -9.24 -8.85 -5.19
N ALA A 388 -8.68 -7.98 -4.34
CA ALA A 388 -8.97 -6.55 -4.43
C ALA A 388 -8.51 -6.02 -5.81
N PRO A 389 -9.21 -5.02 -6.39
CA PRO A 389 -8.79 -4.40 -7.67
C PRO A 389 -7.33 -3.91 -7.66
N GLU A 390 -6.85 -3.48 -6.51
CA GLU A 390 -5.44 -3.11 -6.29
C GLU A 390 -4.51 -4.32 -6.50
N SER A 391 -4.78 -5.42 -5.81
CA SER A 391 -3.95 -6.65 -5.89
C SER A 391 -3.97 -7.28 -7.28
N ALA A 392 -5.04 -7.07 -8.03
CA ALA A 392 -5.19 -7.56 -9.39
C ALA A 392 -4.14 -6.99 -10.36
N HIS A 393 -3.58 -5.79 -10.09
CA HIS A 393 -2.47 -5.23 -10.85
C HIS A 393 -1.22 -6.11 -10.73
N ALA A 394 -0.88 -6.55 -9.53
CA ALA A 394 0.22 -7.50 -9.33
C ALA A 394 -0.04 -8.84 -10.04
N ILE A 395 -1.29 -9.35 -9.98
CA ILE A 395 -1.67 -10.59 -10.66
C ILE A 395 -1.49 -10.46 -12.18
N ARG A 396 -1.84 -9.32 -12.79
CA ARG A 396 -1.63 -9.08 -14.23
C ARG A 396 -0.15 -9.20 -14.59
N ALA A 397 0.72 -8.53 -13.87
CA ALA A 397 2.16 -8.58 -14.09
C ALA A 397 2.73 -10.01 -13.91
N VAL A 398 2.26 -10.73 -12.88
CA VAL A 398 2.66 -12.13 -12.65
C VAL A 398 2.26 -13.04 -13.82
N ILE A 399 1.07 -12.87 -14.36
CA ILE A 399 0.61 -13.62 -15.53
C ILE A 399 1.50 -13.33 -16.73
N ASP A 400 1.82 -12.06 -16.99
CA ASP A 400 2.67 -11.67 -18.11
C ASP A 400 4.10 -12.20 -17.97
N GLU A 401 4.71 -12.11 -16.79
CA GLU A 401 6.05 -12.66 -16.54
C GLU A 401 6.05 -14.20 -16.62
N ALA A 402 5.00 -14.87 -16.17
CA ALA A 402 4.89 -16.33 -16.27
C ALA A 402 4.69 -16.80 -17.73
N VAL A 403 3.93 -16.06 -18.54
CA VAL A 403 3.75 -16.33 -19.99
C VAL A 403 5.07 -16.08 -20.72
N LYS A 404 5.73 -14.96 -20.44
CA LYS A 404 7.04 -14.64 -20.99
C LYS A 404 8.09 -15.71 -20.68
N ALA A 405 8.14 -16.18 -19.43
CA ALA A 405 9.05 -17.26 -19.02
C ALA A 405 8.77 -18.55 -19.81
N ARG A 406 7.50 -18.92 -19.99
CA ARG A 406 7.11 -20.06 -20.81
C ARG A 406 7.62 -19.93 -22.25
N GLU A 407 7.49 -18.76 -22.87
CA GLU A 407 7.91 -18.50 -24.25
C GLU A 407 9.44 -18.58 -24.42
N HIS A 408 10.19 -18.25 -23.36
CA HIS A 408 11.65 -18.37 -23.34
C HIS A 408 12.15 -19.72 -22.80
N GLY A 409 11.27 -20.62 -22.39
CA GLY A 409 11.67 -21.92 -21.79
C GLY A 409 12.28 -21.80 -20.40
N GLU A 410 11.98 -20.73 -19.68
CA GLU A 410 12.47 -20.46 -18.32
C GLU A 410 11.50 -20.98 -17.26
N SER A 411 11.98 -21.19 -16.03
CA SER A 411 11.18 -21.71 -14.91
C SER A 411 11.41 -20.90 -13.64
N PRO A 412 11.15 -19.59 -13.63
CA PRO A 412 11.40 -18.74 -12.47
C PRO A 412 10.44 -19.03 -11.33
N VAL A 413 10.86 -18.69 -10.13
CA VAL A 413 10.02 -18.59 -8.94
C VAL A 413 9.53 -17.15 -8.82
N ILE A 414 8.22 -16.95 -8.91
CA ILE A 414 7.57 -15.64 -8.82
C ILE A 414 6.81 -15.57 -7.49
N LEU A 415 7.08 -14.56 -6.69
CA LEU A 415 6.37 -14.26 -5.44
C LEU A 415 5.65 -12.92 -5.57
N PHE A 416 4.36 -12.87 -5.23
CA PHE A 416 3.64 -11.61 -5.19
C PHE A 416 2.84 -11.41 -3.90
N ASN A 417 2.50 -10.16 -3.59
CA ASN A 417 1.64 -9.84 -2.48
C ASN A 417 0.17 -9.76 -2.93
N LEU A 418 -0.66 -10.70 -2.46
CA LEU A 418 -2.11 -10.59 -2.53
C LEU A 418 -2.57 -9.73 -1.36
N SER A 419 -2.44 -8.41 -1.54
CA SER A 419 -2.48 -7.39 -0.49
C SER A 419 -3.86 -7.20 0.16
N GLY A 420 -4.93 -7.72 -0.48
CA GLY A 420 -6.29 -7.68 0.04
C GLY A 420 -7.27 -8.49 -0.80
N HIS A 421 -8.41 -8.85 -0.19
CA HIS A 421 -9.52 -9.49 -0.90
C HIS A 421 -10.49 -8.47 -1.51
N GLY A 422 -11.25 -8.88 -2.54
CA GLY A 422 -12.21 -8.06 -3.27
C GLY A 422 -13.68 -8.20 -2.82
N LEU A 423 -13.95 -8.86 -1.70
CA LEU A 423 -15.33 -9.13 -1.25
C LEU A 423 -16.16 -7.87 -0.94
N LEU A 424 -15.48 -6.76 -0.65
CA LEU A 424 -16.12 -5.45 -0.47
C LEU A 424 -16.07 -4.57 -1.73
N ASP A 425 -15.58 -5.12 -2.84
CA ASP A 425 -15.40 -4.42 -4.11
C ASP A 425 -16.17 -5.12 -5.26
N LEU A 426 -17.18 -5.96 -4.94
CA LEU A 426 -17.92 -6.74 -5.94
C LEU A 426 -18.64 -5.87 -6.96
N ALA A 427 -19.06 -4.65 -6.60
CA ALA A 427 -19.63 -3.69 -7.55
C ALA A 427 -18.67 -3.36 -8.73
N ALA A 428 -17.35 -3.44 -8.51
CA ALA A 428 -16.38 -3.27 -9.58
C ALA A 428 -16.36 -4.47 -10.54
N TYR A 429 -16.55 -5.68 -10.01
CA TYR A 429 -16.70 -6.89 -10.82
C TYR A 429 -18.03 -6.91 -11.56
N ASP A 430 -19.12 -6.41 -10.96
CA ASP A 430 -20.40 -6.23 -11.66
C ASP A 430 -20.24 -5.30 -12.86
N ALA A 431 -19.54 -4.17 -12.70
CA ALA A 431 -19.26 -3.25 -13.81
C ALA A 431 -18.40 -3.91 -14.91
N TYR A 432 -17.42 -4.74 -14.53
CA TYR A 432 -16.62 -5.51 -15.47
C TYR A 432 -17.49 -6.50 -16.28
N PHE A 433 -18.33 -7.30 -15.63
CA PHE A 433 -19.20 -8.27 -16.31
C PHE A 433 -20.31 -7.60 -17.14
N ALA A 434 -20.77 -6.44 -16.74
CA ALA A 434 -21.72 -5.63 -17.52
C ALA A 434 -21.06 -4.94 -18.72
N GLY A 435 -19.73 -5.00 -18.88
CA GLY A 435 -19.00 -4.32 -19.95
C GLY A 435 -18.98 -2.80 -19.84
N THR A 436 -19.31 -2.26 -18.66
CA THR A 436 -19.35 -0.81 -18.41
C THR A 436 -18.03 -0.25 -17.84
N LEU A 437 -17.08 -1.14 -17.53
CA LEU A 437 -15.76 -0.75 -17.05
C LEU A 437 -14.97 -0.10 -18.20
N SER A 438 -14.48 1.13 -18.00
CA SER A 438 -13.69 1.86 -18.99
C SER A 438 -12.23 1.97 -18.57
N ASP A 439 -11.33 1.93 -19.54
CA ASP A 439 -9.95 2.32 -19.34
C ASP A 439 -9.82 3.84 -19.40
N VAL A 440 -9.08 4.39 -18.45
CA VAL A 440 -8.79 5.82 -18.37
C VAL A 440 -7.28 5.97 -18.22
N ALA A 441 -6.59 6.07 -19.35
CA ALA A 441 -5.15 6.34 -19.36
C ALA A 441 -4.88 7.84 -19.45
N LEU A 442 -3.86 8.32 -18.74
CA LEU A 442 -3.39 9.67 -18.89
C LEU A 442 -2.76 9.87 -20.27
N THR A 443 -3.21 10.90 -21.00
CA THR A 443 -2.65 11.26 -22.28
C THR A 443 -1.23 11.83 -22.13
N GLU A 444 -0.38 11.67 -23.17
CA GLU A 444 0.96 12.24 -23.19
C GLU A 444 0.96 13.76 -22.95
N THR A 445 -0.02 14.47 -23.52
CA THR A 445 -0.18 15.92 -23.34
C THR A 445 -0.43 16.23 -21.86
N ARG A 446 -1.37 15.51 -21.21
CA ARG A 446 -1.70 15.75 -19.81
C ARG A 446 -0.52 15.46 -18.88
N ILE A 447 0.26 14.41 -19.15
CA ILE A 447 1.45 14.09 -18.36
C ILE A 447 2.51 15.21 -18.51
N LYS A 448 2.75 15.68 -19.74
CA LYS A 448 3.70 16.78 -19.97
C LYS A 448 3.29 18.06 -19.24
N GLU A 449 2.00 18.37 -19.20
CA GLU A 449 1.49 19.52 -18.43
C GLU A 449 1.75 19.33 -16.93
N LEU A 450 1.40 18.19 -16.37
CA LEU A 450 1.56 17.88 -14.94
C LEU A 450 3.05 17.92 -14.53
N VAL A 451 3.89 17.19 -15.26
CA VAL A 451 5.33 17.08 -14.96
C VAL A 451 6.08 18.37 -15.27
N GLY A 452 5.62 19.15 -16.26
CA GLY A 452 6.21 20.44 -16.61
C GLY A 452 5.92 21.53 -15.58
N ALA A 453 4.88 21.38 -14.77
CA ALA A 453 4.55 22.28 -13.68
C ALA A 453 5.36 22.02 -12.38
N LEU A 454 6.10 20.92 -12.31
CA LEU A 454 7.01 20.50 -11.24
C LEU A 454 8.43 21.09 -11.52
#